data_4133c7ff5f616c75e2a00f95a896062a
#
_entry.id   4133c7ff5f616c75e2a00f95a896062a
#
_cell.length_a   1.000
_cell.length_b   1.000
_cell.length_c   1.000
_cell.angle_alpha   90.00
_cell.angle_beta   90.00
_cell.angle_gamma   90.00
#
_symmetry.space_group_name_H-M   'P 1'
#
loop_
_entity.id
_entity.type
_entity.pdbx_description
1 polymer ?
#
loop_
_entity_poly.entity_id
_entity_poly.type
_entity_poly.pdbx_seq_one_letter_code
_entity_poly.pdbx_strand_id
1 'polypeptide(L)'
;MIKYSLQVSAMAIMALGVVACGGGGGGSSSTGSVTPPVVQATNTAPPTVAPTTTINSITPTTPVTISGSITFDHVPFNTATSGLNFNAITQDPAPGVIVESVSSTGAIMQRSVTDANGAYSLSVEADTVLRIRVRAEMPEWDVRVIDNTSSGALYAFEGALVNTGTTNSIRNLNAPSGWGGSSYTSARVAGPFAILAPIFESIQRIVAVDPDVVFPFIDFNWSVNNNPSTEIDISNGDIGTSSYVTSSNGSRGIYILGSANNDTDEYDEHVVIHEWGHYFEDQLSRSDSIGGSHGLAERLDPRLALGEGFGNALSGMMTDDPFYRDSLGSAQSQGFFINVENNNNENEGWYNEGSTQSILYDIFDSDNDGPDQISAGLAPIYNALTSPTYIGSNFFTTIFLFLDEYNSNNPDDVQAVNALANAQSISGTGAAGIGETNNGTVSTALPLYNTATVNGGAIEICSVSTNGDTNNLGNRVYIIFDVLNPGSHTMTMSRISGTSNTDPDFFVFQGSEPFAFAQSGNNNSETASVNLTNTGQHLVDAFDFENGDACYSFTITR
;
A
#
# COMPACT_ATOMS: atom_id res chain seq x y z
N MET A 1 -26.96 -13.90 14.43
CA MET A 1 -25.52 -13.64 14.62
C MET A 1 -24.81 -14.98 14.58
N ILE A 2 -24.41 -15.43 13.41
CA ILE A 2 -23.57 -16.61 13.23
C ILE A 2 -22.23 -16.07 12.79
N LYS A 3 -21.25 -16.15 13.68
CA LYS A 3 -19.86 -15.85 13.35
C LYS A 3 -19.35 -16.98 12.47
N TYR A 4 -19.17 -16.72 11.18
CA TYR A 4 -18.38 -17.58 10.34
C TYR A 4 -16.91 -17.30 10.65
N SER A 5 -16.25 -18.24 11.35
CA SER A 5 -14.80 -18.28 11.40
C SER A 5 -14.33 -18.75 10.02
N LEU A 6 -13.78 -17.85 9.23
CA LEU A 6 -12.96 -18.20 8.08
C LEU A 6 -11.74 -18.96 8.61
N GLN A 7 -11.79 -20.28 8.59
CA GLN A 7 -10.58 -21.08 8.53
C GLN A 7 -10.10 -21.00 7.07
N VAL A 8 -9.38 -19.97 6.73
CA VAL A 8 -8.47 -20.01 5.60
C VAL A 8 -7.40 -21.01 6.01
N SER A 9 -7.43 -22.21 5.41
CA SER A 9 -6.41 -23.22 5.63
C SER A 9 -5.07 -22.58 5.34
N ALA A 10 -4.12 -22.73 6.25
CA ALA A 10 -2.76 -22.19 6.18
C ALA A 10 -1.94 -22.64 4.94
N MET A 11 -2.55 -23.39 4.01
CA MET A 11 -1.97 -23.78 2.73
C MET A 11 -2.17 -22.74 1.61
N ALA A 12 -3.16 -21.83 1.69
CA ALA A 12 -3.30 -20.76 0.68
C ALA A 12 -2.31 -19.61 0.89
N ILE A 13 -1.65 -19.54 2.04
CA ILE A 13 -0.64 -18.51 2.38
C ILE A 13 0.76 -18.87 1.89
N MET A 14 1.01 -20.11 1.45
CA MET A 14 2.33 -20.51 0.97
C MET A 14 2.61 -20.22 -0.52
N ALA A 15 1.70 -19.59 -1.25
CA ALA A 15 1.93 -19.15 -2.62
C ALA A 15 2.03 -17.62 -2.78
N LEU A 16 2.07 -16.86 -1.66
CA LEU A 16 2.48 -15.47 -1.71
C LEU A 16 4.00 -15.42 -1.82
N GLY A 17 4.50 -15.64 -3.03
CA GLY A 17 5.81 -15.14 -3.39
C GLY A 17 5.75 -13.62 -3.34
N VAL A 18 6.06 -13.05 -2.19
CA VAL A 18 6.30 -11.62 -2.06
C VAL A 18 7.51 -11.30 -2.91
N VAL A 19 7.31 -10.73 -4.07
CA VAL A 19 8.38 -10.07 -4.82
C VAL A 19 8.09 -8.59 -4.77
N ALA A 20 9.07 -7.91 -4.24
CA ALA A 20 9.16 -6.50 -4.03
C ALA A 20 8.64 -5.65 -5.19
N CYS A 21 8.16 -4.49 -4.89
CA CYS A 21 8.26 -3.30 -5.73
C CYS A 21 9.73 -3.13 -6.13
N GLY A 22 10.18 -3.85 -7.17
CA GLY A 22 11.57 -3.81 -7.63
C GLY A 22 11.74 -4.48 -8.98
N GLY A 23 11.66 -3.72 -10.08
CA GLY A 23 12.04 -4.17 -11.40
C GLY A 23 13.53 -4.50 -11.48
N GLY A 24 13.92 -5.75 -11.30
CA GLY A 24 15.29 -6.23 -11.41
C GLY A 24 15.54 -7.05 -12.66
N GLY A 25 16.14 -6.46 -13.70
CA GLY A 25 16.63 -7.15 -14.86
C GLY A 25 17.81 -8.08 -14.51
N GLY A 26 17.62 -9.39 -14.64
CA GLY A 26 18.65 -10.40 -14.42
C GLY A 26 19.73 -10.41 -15.50
N GLY A 27 20.97 -10.30 -15.10
CA GLY A 27 22.14 -10.60 -15.92
C GLY A 27 23.15 -11.43 -15.13
N SER A 28 23.17 -12.74 -15.34
CA SER A 28 24.15 -13.64 -14.75
C SER A 28 25.50 -13.51 -15.44
N SER A 29 26.55 -13.13 -14.72
CA SER A 29 27.92 -13.47 -15.08
C SER A 29 28.78 -13.68 -13.84
N SER A 30 29.21 -14.91 -13.62
CA SER A 30 30.12 -15.33 -12.58
C SER A 30 31.55 -14.85 -12.86
N THR A 31 32.11 -13.99 -12.01
CA THR A 31 33.55 -13.85 -11.86
C THR A 31 33.87 -13.70 -10.38
N GLY A 32 34.77 -14.56 -9.89
CA GLY A 32 35.17 -14.61 -8.49
C GLY A 32 35.73 -13.28 -7.99
N SER A 33 35.12 -12.76 -6.92
CA SER A 33 35.54 -11.57 -6.22
C SER A 33 36.02 -11.94 -4.85
N VAL A 34 37.20 -11.43 -4.52
CA VAL A 34 37.78 -11.44 -3.18
C VAL A 34 36.97 -10.44 -2.36
N THR A 35 36.20 -10.92 -1.40
CA THR A 35 35.41 -10.10 -0.48
C THR A 35 36.34 -9.26 0.41
N PRO A 36 36.19 -7.94 0.46
CA PRO A 36 36.76 -7.13 1.54
C PRO A 36 36.13 -7.52 2.87
N PRO A 37 36.79 -7.31 4.01
CA PRO A 37 36.20 -7.61 5.31
C PRO A 37 34.95 -6.72 5.50
N VAL A 38 33.81 -7.37 5.66
CA VAL A 38 32.54 -6.70 6.00
C VAL A 38 32.72 -6.11 7.38
N VAL A 39 32.79 -4.78 7.47
CA VAL A 39 32.61 -4.06 8.73
C VAL A 39 31.13 -4.26 9.08
N GLN A 40 30.87 -5.10 10.06
CA GLN A 40 29.53 -5.37 10.55
C GLN A 40 28.96 -4.07 11.11
N ALA A 41 28.01 -3.46 10.41
CA ALA A 41 27.27 -2.32 10.93
C ALA A 41 26.62 -2.74 12.24
N THR A 42 26.84 -1.97 13.31
CA THR A 42 26.11 -2.19 14.56
C THR A 42 24.66 -1.73 14.32
N ASN A 43 23.80 -2.69 14.04
CA ASN A 43 22.38 -2.45 13.82
C ASN A 43 21.73 -2.15 15.19
N THR A 44 21.73 -0.88 15.58
CA THR A 44 21.20 -0.43 16.87
C THR A 44 19.81 0.14 16.68
N ALA A 45 18.80 -0.60 17.19
CA ALA A 45 17.43 -0.14 17.18
C ALA A 45 17.25 1.15 18.00
N PRO A 46 16.34 2.05 17.58
CA PRO A 46 15.96 3.22 18.35
C PRO A 46 15.33 2.83 19.70
N PRO A 47 15.33 3.73 20.69
CA PRO A 47 14.64 3.49 21.95
C PRO A 47 13.12 3.44 21.74
N THR A 48 12.44 2.59 22.51
CA THR A 48 11.00 2.41 22.49
C THR A 48 10.38 2.66 23.86
N VAL A 49 9.05 2.88 23.89
CA VAL A 49 8.25 3.01 25.11
C VAL A 49 7.01 2.14 25.02
N ALA A 50 6.48 1.72 26.16
CA ALA A 50 5.17 1.06 26.18
C ALA A 50 4.08 2.04 25.76
N PRO A 51 3.04 1.61 24.99
CA PRO A 51 1.86 2.41 24.75
C PRO A 51 1.22 2.80 26.09
N THR A 52 1.19 4.08 26.41
CA THR A 52 0.65 4.56 27.68
C THR A 52 -0.54 5.47 27.41
N THR A 53 -1.71 5.05 27.86
CA THR A 53 -2.97 5.79 27.71
C THR A 53 -3.27 6.76 28.86
N THR A 54 -2.56 6.66 30.00
CA THR A 54 -2.87 7.45 31.19
C THR A 54 -1.93 8.64 31.33
N ILE A 55 -2.47 9.84 31.19
CA ILE A 55 -1.78 11.10 31.50
C ILE A 55 -2.20 11.51 32.90
N ASN A 56 -1.24 11.59 33.84
CA ASN A 56 -1.45 12.27 35.12
C ASN A 56 -1.22 13.77 34.92
N SER A 57 -2.13 14.42 34.19
CA SER A 57 -2.05 15.86 33.97
C SER A 57 -2.11 16.59 35.30
N ILE A 58 -1.02 17.20 35.70
CA ILE A 58 -0.94 18.05 36.87
C ILE A 58 -1.06 19.50 36.40
N THR A 59 -2.08 20.21 36.90
CA THR A 59 -2.16 21.65 36.66
C THR A 59 -1.03 22.33 37.45
N PRO A 60 -0.07 22.99 36.78
CA PRO A 60 1.01 23.67 37.46
C PRO A 60 0.49 24.79 38.38
N THR A 61 1.06 24.87 39.58
CA THR A 61 0.75 25.97 40.55
C THR A 61 1.62 27.19 40.29
N THR A 62 2.84 26.97 39.85
CA THR A 62 3.80 27.99 39.42
C THR A 62 4.25 27.66 37.98
N PRO A 63 3.44 27.98 36.97
CA PRO A 63 3.68 27.57 35.61
C PRO A 63 4.85 28.30 34.96
N VAL A 64 5.71 27.52 34.28
CA VAL A 64 6.67 27.99 33.29
C VAL A 64 6.43 27.27 31.96
N THR A 65 6.74 27.94 30.86
CA THR A 65 6.59 27.35 29.53
C THR A 65 7.93 26.78 29.07
N ILE A 66 7.91 25.50 28.67
CA ILE A 66 8.96 24.90 27.86
C ILE A 66 8.46 24.83 26.42
N SER A 67 9.14 25.47 25.51
CA SER A 67 8.87 25.40 24.07
C SER A 67 10.12 24.91 23.32
N GLY A 68 9.98 24.62 22.03
CA GLY A 68 11.09 24.22 21.19
C GLY A 68 10.61 23.63 19.87
N SER A 69 11.55 23.11 19.11
CA SER A 69 11.30 22.36 17.89
C SER A 69 11.81 20.92 18.01
N ILE A 70 11.07 20.02 17.43
CA ILE A 70 11.45 18.63 17.22
C ILE A 70 11.80 18.46 15.74
N THR A 71 13.00 17.94 15.48
CA THR A 71 13.49 17.65 14.13
C THR A 71 14.00 16.22 14.05
N PHE A 72 14.20 15.74 12.83
CA PHE A 72 14.87 14.47 12.55
C PHE A 72 15.89 14.65 11.44
N ASP A 73 16.91 13.82 11.41
CA ASP A 73 17.87 13.78 10.32
C ASP A 73 17.19 13.14 9.10
N HIS A 74 16.90 13.94 8.08
CA HIS A 74 16.42 13.48 6.79
C HIS A 74 17.61 13.20 5.88
N VAL A 75 17.60 12.05 5.20
CA VAL A 75 18.63 11.63 4.26
C VAL A 75 18.07 11.70 2.84
N PRO A 76 18.44 12.72 2.04
CA PRO A 76 17.88 12.88 0.70
C PRO A 76 18.47 11.86 -0.28
N PHE A 77 17.80 11.66 -1.41
CA PHE A 77 18.32 10.89 -2.53
C PHE A 77 19.51 11.55 -3.22
N ASN A 78 20.38 10.72 -3.76
CA ASN A 78 21.36 11.08 -4.75
C ASN A 78 20.78 10.83 -6.15
N THR A 79 20.40 11.88 -6.85
CA THR A 79 19.76 11.78 -8.17
C THR A 79 20.61 11.07 -9.24
N ALA A 80 21.92 10.94 -9.03
CA ALA A 80 22.81 10.24 -9.96
C ALA A 80 22.81 8.71 -9.78
N THR A 81 22.45 8.22 -8.59
CA THR A 81 22.48 6.78 -8.26
C THR A 81 21.15 6.23 -7.77
N SER A 82 20.16 7.08 -7.56
CA SER A 82 18.89 6.81 -6.85
C SER A 82 19.05 6.22 -5.45
N GLY A 83 20.27 6.19 -4.91
CA GLY A 83 20.57 5.80 -3.55
C GLY A 83 20.52 6.98 -2.59
N LEU A 84 20.68 6.73 -1.28
CA LEU A 84 20.69 7.76 -0.24
C LEU A 84 21.99 8.58 -0.22
N ASN A 85 21.87 9.86 0.08
CA ASN A 85 23.01 10.80 0.17
C ASN A 85 23.29 11.22 1.61
N PHE A 86 23.94 10.38 2.38
CA PHE A 86 24.29 10.67 3.77
C PHE A 86 25.25 11.87 3.97
N ASN A 87 25.82 12.42 2.89
CA ASN A 87 26.63 13.65 2.98
C ASN A 87 25.77 14.92 2.92
N ALA A 88 24.49 14.81 2.61
CA ALA A 88 23.55 15.92 2.47
C ALA A 88 22.41 15.86 3.50
N ILE A 89 22.62 15.20 4.63
CA ILE A 89 21.64 15.13 5.71
C ILE A 89 21.20 16.52 6.13
N THR A 90 19.88 16.72 6.21
CA THR A 90 19.23 17.91 6.74
C THR A 90 18.52 17.61 8.05
N GLN A 91 18.11 18.63 8.80
CA GLN A 91 17.27 18.47 9.99
C GLN A 91 15.89 19.03 9.67
N ASP A 92 14.98 18.12 9.33
CA ASP A 92 13.65 18.47 8.92
C ASP A 92 12.66 18.40 10.10
N PRO A 93 11.56 19.15 10.10
CA PRO A 93 10.55 19.12 11.15
C PRO A 93 9.95 17.73 11.34
N ALA A 94 9.68 17.32 12.60
CA ALA A 94 8.85 16.16 12.90
C ALA A 94 7.41 16.65 13.21
N PRO A 95 6.51 16.70 12.22
CA PRO A 95 5.18 17.28 12.35
C PRO A 95 4.19 16.31 13.00
N GLY A 96 3.18 16.87 13.70
CA GLY A 96 2.05 16.12 14.21
C GLY A 96 2.36 15.12 15.35
N VAL A 97 3.60 15.06 15.84
CA VAL A 97 4.02 14.03 16.80
C VAL A 97 3.83 14.43 18.26
N ILE A 98 3.60 13.44 19.12
CA ILE A 98 3.42 13.66 20.56
C ILE A 98 4.73 14.07 21.23
N VAL A 99 4.67 15.16 22.01
CA VAL A 99 5.72 15.61 22.91
C VAL A 99 5.23 15.57 24.35
N GLU A 100 5.97 14.91 25.23
CA GLU A 100 5.63 14.72 26.64
C GLU A 100 6.70 15.34 27.56
N SER A 101 6.25 15.97 28.66
CA SER A 101 7.13 16.20 29.80
C SER A 101 7.05 15.02 30.76
N VAL A 102 8.21 14.43 31.06
CA VAL A 102 8.32 13.21 31.85
C VAL A 102 9.19 13.45 33.07
N SER A 103 8.65 13.14 34.26
CA SER A 103 9.36 13.29 35.53
C SER A 103 10.58 12.35 35.62
N SER A 104 11.42 12.59 36.61
CA SER A 104 12.55 11.69 36.93
C SER A 104 12.13 10.25 37.30
N THR A 105 10.87 10.06 37.69
CA THR A 105 10.29 8.73 38.00
C THR A 105 9.60 8.08 36.81
N GLY A 106 9.57 8.74 35.65
CA GLY A 106 8.92 8.22 34.42
C GLY A 106 7.45 8.58 34.27
N ALA A 107 6.86 9.35 35.21
CA ALA A 107 5.47 9.79 35.10
C ALA A 107 5.32 10.90 34.04
N ILE A 108 4.31 10.75 33.16
CA ILE A 108 3.94 11.78 32.19
C ILE A 108 3.18 12.88 32.92
N MET A 109 3.67 14.11 32.82
CA MET A 109 3.12 15.27 33.51
C MET A 109 2.26 16.14 32.59
N GLN A 110 2.72 16.37 31.37
CA GLN A 110 2.04 17.14 30.33
C GLN A 110 2.30 16.54 28.95
N ARG A 111 1.38 16.79 28.02
CA ARG A 111 1.50 16.37 26.62
C ARG A 111 1.10 17.53 25.71
N SER A 112 1.78 17.63 24.57
CA SER A 112 1.49 18.51 23.45
C SER A 112 1.68 17.74 22.16
N VAL A 113 1.31 18.30 21.03
CA VAL A 113 1.57 17.79 19.68
C VAL A 113 2.36 18.86 18.94
N THR A 114 3.30 18.46 18.09
CA THR A 114 4.04 19.40 17.25
C THR A 114 3.15 19.92 16.12
N ASP A 115 3.34 21.19 15.75
CA ASP A 115 2.75 21.73 14.53
C ASP A 115 3.52 21.27 13.26
N ALA A 116 3.10 21.73 12.07
CA ALA A 116 3.73 21.41 10.80
C ALA A 116 5.23 21.80 10.73
N ASN A 117 5.68 22.71 11.57
CA ASN A 117 7.09 23.12 11.65
C ASN A 117 7.86 22.39 12.78
N GLY A 118 7.26 21.37 13.38
CA GLY A 118 7.84 20.63 14.49
C GLY A 118 7.84 21.41 15.81
N ALA A 119 7.17 22.57 15.90
CA ALA A 119 7.17 23.38 17.11
C ALA A 119 6.19 22.84 18.15
N TYR A 120 6.59 22.90 19.44
CA TYR A 120 5.77 22.47 20.56
C TYR A 120 5.81 23.46 21.72
N SER A 121 4.84 23.36 22.62
CA SER A 121 4.79 24.14 23.86
C SER A 121 4.12 23.35 24.99
N LEU A 122 4.75 23.33 26.16
CA LEU A 122 4.30 22.63 27.36
C LEU A 122 4.29 23.60 28.55
N SER A 123 3.18 23.66 29.29
CA SER A 123 3.10 24.38 30.57
C SER A 123 3.43 23.40 31.70
N VAL A 124 4.50 23.66 32.43
CA VAL A 124 5.01 22.74 33.47
C VAL A 124 5.27 23.50 34.78
N GLU A 125 5.38 22.76 35.89
CA GLU A 125 5.71 23.35 37.19
C GLU A 125 7.16 23.86 37.19
N ALA A 126 7.38 25.04 37.76
CA ALA A 126 8.70 25.61 38.00
C ALA A 126 9.53 24.74 38.95
N ASP A 127 10.83 24.89 38.91
CA ASP A 127 11.81 24.19 39.75
C ASP A 127 11.64 22.64 39.79
N THR A 128 11.13 22.07 38.72
CA THR A 128 10.88 20.62 38.60
C THR A 128 11.86 19.98 37.63
N VAL A 129 12.44 18.83 38.04
CA VAL A 129 13.33 18.06 37.17
C VAL A 129 12.50 17.16 36.26
N LEU A 130 12.59 17.39 34.95
CA LEU A 130 11.92 16.61 33.93
C LEU A 130 12.76 16.50 32.65
N ARG A 131 12.37 15.59 31.79
CA ARG A 131 12.86 15.49 30.40
C ARG A 131 11.70 15.63 29.42
N ILE A 132 12.04 16.00 28.21
CA ILE A 132 11.12 15.97 27.07
C ILE A 132 11.28 14.60 26.41
N ARG A 133 10.16 13.91 26.14
CA ARG A 133 10.05 12.71 25.36
C ARG A 133 9.25 12.99 24.12
N VAL A 134 9.69 12.46 22.97
CA VAL A 134 8.99 12.53 21.71
C VAL A 134 8.60 11.11 21.32
N ARG A 135 7.35 10.91 20.90
CA ARG A 135 6.81 9.61 20.47
C ARG A 135 6.58 9.63 18.97
N ALA A 136 6.91 8.55 18.30
CA ALA A 136 6.59 8.37 16.87
C ALA A 136 5.10 8.01 16.70
N GLU A 137 4.23 8.96 17.01
CA GLU A 137 2.78 8.80 17.05
C GLU A 137 2.11 10.15 16.72
N MET A 138 1.25 10.15 15.70
CA MET A 138 0.40 11.27 15.30
C MET A 138 -1.04 11.01 15.80
N PRO A 139 -1.41 11.50 16.98
CA PRO A 139 -2.65 11.13 17.66
C PRO A 139 -3.91 11.72 16.99
N GLU A 140 -3.77 12.76 16.20
CA GLU A 140 -4.88 13.38 15.46
C GLU A 140 -5.35 12.49 14.31
N TRP A 141 -4.44 11.66 13.78
CA TRP A 141 -4.65 10.86 12.59
C TRP A 141 -4.60 9.34 12.85
N ASP A 142 -4.49 8.94 14.12
CA ASP A 142 -4.37 7.54 14.55
C ASP A 142 -3.27 6.75 13.81
N VAL A 143 -2.10 7.38 13.60
CA VAL A 143 -0.93 6.78 12.94
C VAL A 143 0.24 6.67 13.91
N ARG A 144 0.91 5.51 13.93
CA ARG A 144 2.10 5.27 14.76
C ARG A 144 3.17 4.47 14.01
N VAL A 145 4.43 4.59 14.49
CA VAL A 145 5.51 3.67 14.10
C VAL A 145 5.93 2.83 15.29
N ILE A 146 5.85 1.52 15.12
CA ILE A 146 6.14 0.51 16.15
C ILE A 146 7.21 -0.48 15.67
N ASP A 147 7.89 -1.12 16.62
CA ASP A 147 8.86 -2.20 16.35
C ASP A 147 8.15 -3.56 16.39
N ASN A 148 7.86 -4.13 15.20
CA ASN A 148 7.26 -5.46 15.09
C ASN A 148 8.14 -6.58 15.68
N THR A 149 9.45 -6.41 15.70
CA THR A 149 10.40 -7.39 16.28
C THR A 149 10.53 -7.27 17.80
N SER A 150 9.88 -6.24 18.39
CA SER A 150 9.92 -5.95 19.84
C SER A 150 8.50 -5.90 20.43
N SER A 151 7.67 -6.85 20.06
CA SER A 151 6.29 -6.97 20.54
C SER A 151 5.41 -5.72 20.28
N GLY A 152 5.64 -5.02 19.18
CA GLY A 152 4.90 -3.82 18.82
C GLY A 152 5.20 -2.62 19.72
N ALA A 153 6.41 -2.52 20.24
CA ALA A 153 6.82 -1.40 21.09
C ALA A 153 6.87 -0.10 20.29
N LEU A 154 6.28 0.97 20.83
CA LEU A 154 6.22 2.27 20.18
C LEU A 154 7.57 2.97 20.25
N TYR A 155 8.06 3.48 19.13
CA TYR A 155 9.29 4.27 19.10
C TYR A 155 9.14 5.62 19.81
N ALA A 156 10.17 5.99 20.55
CA ALA A 156 10.28 7.27 21.22
C ALA A 156 11.73 7.61 21.53
N PHE A 157 12.04 8.89 21.65
CA PHE A 157 13.34 9.34 22.15
C PHE A 157 13.19 10.44 23.20
N GLU A 158 14.25 10.67 23.98
CA GLU A 158 14.20 11.54 25.13
C GLU A 158 15.40 12.48 25.18
N GLY A 159 15.14 13.71 25.60
CA GLY A 159 16.18 14.64 26.00
C GLY A 159 16.70 14.37 27.43
N ALA A 160 17.68 15.14 27.86
CA ALA A 160 18.24 15.04 29.20
C ALA A 160 17.24 15.45 30.31
N LEU A 161 17.39 14.87 31.49
CA LEU A 161 16.73 15.35 32.72
C LEU A 161 17.33 16.68 33.14
N VAL A 162 16.52 17.75 33.10
CA VAL A 162 16.94 19.12 33.42
C VAL A 162 15.87 19.80 34.26
N ASN A 163 16.28 20.60 35.25
CA ASN A 163 15.38 21.44 36.02
C ASN A 163 14.70 22.47 35.10
N THR A 164 13.40 22.72 35.28
CA THR A 164 12.63 23.70 34.51
C THR A 164 13.03 25.14 34.79
N GLY A 165 13.64 25.38 35.95
CA GLY A 165 13.91 26.73 36.43
C GLY A 165 12.63 27.49 36.80
N THR A 166 12.77 28.82 36.98
CA THR A 166 11.67 29.75 37.36
C THR A 166 11.22 30.61 36.18
N THR A 167 11.76 30.40 34.98
CA THR A 167 11.46 31.20 33.78
C THR A 167 11.24 30.27 32.58
N ASN A 168 10.53 30.79 31.57
CA ASN A 168 10.34 30.08 30.31
C ASN A 168 11.69 29.68 29.67
N SER A 169 11.73 28.53 29.03
CA SER A 169 12.94 27.99 28.39
C SER A 169 12.65 27.33 27.03
N ILE A 170 13.70 27.21 26.22
CA ILE A 170 13.64 26.53 24.92
C ILE A 170 14.42 25.21 25.01
N ARG A 171 13.80 24.12 24.53
CA ARG A 171 14.43 22.79 24.47
C ARG A 171 14.15 22.16 23.11
N ASN A 172 15.06 22.36 22.17
CA ASN A 172 15.03 21.70 20.86
C ASN A 172 15.60 20.29 20.98
N LEU A 173 15.02 19.34 20.26
CA LEU A 173 15.50 17.96 20.17
C LEU A 173 15.54 17.54 18.71
N ASN A 174 16.58 16.82 18.33
CA ASN A 174 16.73 16.19 17.03
C ASN A 174 16.83 14.67 17.18
N ALA A 175 16.12 13.94 16.35
CA ALA A 175 16.24 12.50 16.18
C ALA A 175 17.38 12.22 15.19
N PRO A 176 18.53 11.66 15.61
CA PRO A 176 19.67 11.44 14.72
C PRO A 176 19.46 10.21 13.83
N SER A 177 20.02 10.25 12.61
CA SER A 177 20.05 9.12 11.68
C SER A 177 20.86 7.92 12.15
N GLY A 178 21.78 8.13 13.06
CA GLY A 178 22.71 7.09 13.51
C GLY A 178 23.91 6.88 12.58
N TRP A 179 24.01 7.63 11.49
CA TRP A 179 25.06 7.48 10.49
C TRP A 179 26.41 8.00 11.01
N GLY A 180 27.45 7.17 10.89
CA GLY A 180 28.82 7.46 11.35
C GLY A 180 29.82 7.81 10.25
N GLY A 181 29.32 8.14 9.05
CA GLY A 181 30.15 8.53 7.90
C GLY A 181 30.37 7.43 6.86
N SER A 182 30.34 6.16 7.25
CA SER A 182 30.46 5.02 6.33
C SER A 182 29.52 3.85 6.67
N SER A 183 28.92 3.88 7.85
CA SER A 183 27.93 2.91 8.32
C SER A 183 27.16 3.52 9.49
N TYR A 184 26.07 2.90 9.88
CA TYR A 184 25.39 3.23 11.13
C TYR A 184 26.26 2.84 12.32
N THR A 185 26.52 3.78 13.23
CA THR A 185 27.38 3.60 14.44
C THR A 185 26.62 3.87 15.73
N SER A 186 25.38 4.34 15.63
CA SER A 186 24.47 4.56 16.76
C SER A 186 23.02 4.27 16.35
N ALA A 187 22.08 4.38 17.29
CA ALA A 187 20.67 4.14 17.04
C ALA A 187 20.11 5.04 15.93
N ARG A 188 19.31 4.46 15.04
CA ARG A 188 18.65 5.12 13.90
C ARG A 188 17.34 5.80 14.36
N VAL A 189 17.48 6.78 15.27
CA VAL A 189 16.31 7.40 15.92
C VAL A 189 15.44 8.17 14.93
N ALA A 190 16.02 8.66 13.84
CA ALA A 190 15.31 9.39 12.79
C ALA A 190 14.31 8.53 12.02
N GLY A 191 14.57 7.23 11.80
CA GLY A 191 13.77 6.37 10.93
C GLY A 191 12.26 6.44 11.17
N PRO A 192 11.77 6.24 12.42
CA PRO A 192 10.32 6.35 12.68
C PRO A 192 9.71 7.71 12.33
N PHE A 193 10.47 8.79 12.43
CA PHE A 193 10.00 10.15 12.12
C PHE A 193 10.08 10.46 10.64
N ALA A 194 11.07 9.87 9.94
CA ALA A 194 11.18 9.92 8.49
C ALA A 194 9.99 9.22 7.80
N ILE A 195 9.48 8.12 8.39
CA ILE A 195 8.25 7.46 7.94
C ILE A 195 7.01 8.36 8.18
N LEU A 196 6.91 9.00 9.35
CA LEU A 196 5.72 9.81 9.68
C LEU A 196 5.63 11.13 8.90
N ALA A 197 6.74 11.74 8.53
CA ALA A 197 6.75 13.04 7.89
C ALA A 197 6.03 13.06 6.52
N PRO A 198 6.33 12.18 5.55
CA PRO A 198 5.63 12.13 4.27
C PRO A 198 4.16 11.71 4.43
N ILE A 199 3.83 10.91 5.43
CA ILE A 199 2.43 10.55 5.74
C ILE A 199 1.67 11.76 6.29
N PHE A 200 2.28 12.58 7.14
CA PHE A 200 1.66 13.84 7.60
C PHE A 200 1.32 14.76 6.42
N GLU A 201 2.26 14.98 5.51
CA GLU A 201 2.05 15.81 4.31
C GLU A 201 0.95 15.22 3.41
N SER A 202 0.94 13.91 3.20
CA SER A 202 -0.09 13.20 2.44
C SER A 202 -1.48 13.39 3.05
N ILE A 203 -1.59 13.24 4.36
CA ILE A 203 -2.84 13.49 5.10
C ILE A 203 -3.29 14.95 4.93
N GLN A 204 -2.37 15.93 5.04
CA GLN A 204 -2.73 17.34 4.86
C GLN A 204 -3.26 17.63 3.45
N ARG A 205 -2.70 16.99 2.41
CA ARG A 205 -3.20 17.11 1.03
C ARG A 205 -4.60 16.52 0.88
N ILE A 206 -4.88 15.37 1.50
CA ILE A 206 -6.23 14.78 1.50
C ILE A 206 -7.22 15.66 2.28
N VAL A 207 -6.86 16.14 3.47
CA VAL A 207 -7.71 17.03 4.29
C VAL A 207 -8.03 18.34 3.56
N ALA A 208 -7.11 18.82 2.72
CA ALA A 208 -7.37 19.99 1.89
C ALA A 208 -8.46 19.75 0.81
N VAL A 209 -8.64 18.50 0.39
CA VAL A 209 -9.70 18.07 -0.54
C VAL A 209 -10.99 17.73 0.21
N ASP A 210 -10.87 16.98 1.29
CA ASP A 210 -11.99 16.51 2.14
C ASP A 210 -11.70 16.82 3.61
N PRO A 211 -12.17 17.96 4.14
CA PRO A 211 -11.94 18.32 5.53
C PRO A 211 -12.65 17.43 6.56
N ASP A 212 -13.60 16.62 6.12
CA ASP A 212 -14.39 15.72 6.98
C ASP A 212 -13.86 14.26 6.92
N VAL A 213 -12.77 13.99 6.21
CA VAL A 213 -12.18 12.67 6.10
C VAL A 213 -11.76 12.13 7.48
N VAL A 214 -12.05 10.85 7.70
CA VAL A 214 -11.65 10.13 8.92
C VAL A 214 -10.73 8.99 8.54
N PHE A 215 -9.49 9.06 8.99
CA PHE A 215 -8.51 7.98 8.76
C PHE A 215 -8.65 6.91 9.84
N PRO A 216 -8.95 5.65 9.49
CA PRO A 216 -8.88 4.53 10.43
C PRO A 216 -7.47 4.33 10.95
N PHE A 217 -7.36 3.83 12.19
CA PHE A 217 -6.08 3.55 12.82
C PHE A 217 -5.17 2.67 11.98
N ILE A 218 -3.86 3.04 11.91
CA ILE A 218 -2.82 2.26 11.23
C ILE A 218 -1.49 2.28 11.99
N ASP A 219 -0.83 1.13 12.09
CA ASP A 219 0.55 0.98 12.54
C ASP A 219 1.48 0.81 11.33
N PHE A 220 2.54 1.63 11.28
CA PHE A 220 3.72 1.36 10.48
C PHE A 220 4.65 0.47 11.32
N ASN A 221 4.89 -0.73 10.85
CA ASN A 221 5.74 -1.74 11.47
C ASN A 221 7.14 -1.62 10.88
N TRP A 222 8.00 -0.88 11.52
CA TRP A 222 9.38 -0.72 11.11
C TRP A 222 10.34 -1.27 12.16
N SER A 223 11.38 -1.94 11.73
CA SER A 223 12.48 -2.38 12.59
C SER A 223 13.77 -2.39 11.79
N VAL A 224 14.88 -2.07 12.45
CA VAL A 224 16.23 -2.27 11.88
C VAL A 224 16.51 -3.74 11.52
N ASN A 225 15.66 -4.66 11.97
CA ASN A 225 15.72 -6.09 11.67
C ASN A 225 14.81 -6.48 10.49
N ASN A 226 13.91 -5.59 10.04
CA ASN A 226 13.05 -5.88 8.91
C ASN A 226 13.89 -6.05 7.65
N ASN A 227 13.84 -7.23 7.05
CA ASN A 227 14.70 -7.59 5.94
C ASN A 227 13.90 -8.34 4.86
N PRO A 228 14.36 -8.26 3.59
CA PRO A 228 13.79 -9.04 2.50
C PRO A 228 14.16 -10.51 2.69
N SER A 229 13.15 -11.34 2.93
CA SER A 229 13.27 -12.78 3.11
C SER A 229 12.18 -13.51 2.35
N THR A 230 12.49 -14.65 1.78
CA THR A 230 11.50 -15.54 1.14
C THR A 230 10.70 -16.37 2.15
N GLU A 231 11.19 -16.48 3.39
CA GLU A 231 10.48 -17.11 4.50
C GLU A 231 9.95 -16.00 5.41
N ILE A 232 8.65 -15.87 5.52
CA ILE A 232 8.00 -14.77 6.25
C ILE A 232 7.85 -15.13 7.73
N ASP A 233 8.53 -14.36 8.58
CA ASP A 233 8.34 -14.35 10.05
C ASP A 233 8.40 -12.89 10.54
N ILE A 234 7.28 -12.23 10.47
CA ILE A 234 7.12 -10.80 10.83
C ILE A 234 7.68 -10.50 12.23
N SER A 235 7.55 -11.43 13.18
CA SER A 235 8.03 -11.23 14.55
C SER A 235 9.54 -11.22 14.67
N ASN A 236 10.23 -11.80 13.71
CA ASN A 236 11.68 -11.80 13.59
C ASN A 236 12.22 -10.71 12.65
N GLY A 237 11.33 -10.06 11.89
CA GLY A 237 11.68 -9.07 10.89
C GLY A 237 11.82 -9.62 9.47
N ASP A 238 11.50 -10.89 9.24
CA ASP A 238 11.48 -11.49 7.91
C ASP A 238 10.15 -11.11 7.23
N ILE A 239 10.10 -9.92 6.62
CA ILE A 239 8.86 -9.34 6.07
C ILE A 239 8.72 -9.49 4.55
N GLY A 240 9.79 -9.89 3.87
CA GLY A 240 9.82 -10.07 2.41
C GLY A 240 10.10 -8.77 1.66
N THR A 241 9.23 -7.80 1.77
CA THR A 241 9.35 -6.45 1.21
C THR A 241 8.58 -5.48 2.08
N SER A 242 8.71 -4.18 1.86
CA SER A 242 7.75 -3.21 2.34
C SER A 242 6.38 -3.54 1.75
N SER A 243 5.33 -3.51 2.56
CA SER A 243 3.99 -3.94 2.13
C SER A 243 2.89 -3.51 3.09
N TYR A 244 1.71 -3.22 2.54
CA TYR A 244 0.46 -3.15 3.29
C TYR A 244 -0.12 -4.57 3.43
N VAL A 245 -0.47 -4.96 4.64
CA VAL A 245 -0.96 -6.31 4.93
C VAL A 245 -2.30 -6.26 5.66
N THR A 246 -3.28 -7.01 5.16
CA THR A 246 -4.52 -7.33 5.87
C THR A 246 -4.48 -8.79 6.33
N SER A 247 -4.51 -9.01 7.62
CA SER A 247 -4.51 -10.36 8.19
C SER A 247 -5.89 -10.99 8.18
N SER A 248 -5.98 -12.30 8.20
CA SER A 248 -7.25 -13.06 8.24
C SER A 248 -8.15 -12.74 9.44
N ASN A 249 -7.60 -12.19 10.51
CA ASN A 249 -8.37 -11.72 11.67
C ASN A 249 -8.87 -10.27 11.53
N GLY A 250 -8.62 -9.63 10.37
CA GLY A 250 -8.98 -8.24 10.08
C GLY A 250 -8.02 -7.20 10.65
N SER A 251 -6.87 -7.59 11.22
CA SER A 251 -5.84 -6.62 11.58
C SER A 251 -5.08 -6.15 10.33
N ARG A 252 -4.70 -4.88 10.34
CA ARG A 252 -4.03 -4.20 9.24
C ARG A 252 -2.73 -3.58 9.73
N GLY A 253 -1.76 -3.47 8.85
CA GLY A 253 -0.49 -2.82 9.15
C GLY A 253 0.33 -2.60 7.89
N ILE A 254 1.13 -1.56 7.89
CA ILE A 254 2.16 -1.33 6.88
C ILE A 254 3.48 -1.78 7.46
N TYR A 255 4.21 -2.61 6.73
CA TYR A 255 5.52 -3.11 7.11
C TYR A 255 6.56 -2.44 6.23
N ILE A 256 7.62 -1.90 6.84
CA ILE A 256 8.68 -1.14 6.16
C ILE A 256 10.01 -1.83 6.41
N LEU A 257 10.79 -2.04 5.35
CA LEU A 257 12.14 -2.59 5.43
C LEU A 257 13.08 -1.66 6.21
N GLY A 258 14.06 -2.25 6.89
CA GLY A 258 14.98 -1.50 7.75
C GLY A 258 16.36 -2.14 7.87
N SER A 259 16.65 -3.19 7.11
CA SER A 259 17.91 -3.93 7.18
C SER A 259 19.02 -3.15 6.49
N ALA A 260 19.91 -2.54 7.27
CA ALA A 260 21.05 -1.77 6.76
C ALA A 260 21.92 -2.61 5.80
N ASN A 261 22.43 -2.00 4.73
CA ASN A 261 23.23 -2.61 3.65
C ASN A 261 22.52 -3.71 2.83
N ASN A 262 21.21 -3.82 2.95
CA ASN A 262 20.39 -4.70 2.17
C ASN A 262 19.30 -3.88 1.49
N ASP A 263 18.27 -3.53 2.24
CA ASP A 263 17.17 -2.72 1.82
C ASP A 263 16.57 -2.01 3.04
N THR A 264 16.33 -0.69 2.97
CA THR A 264 15.83 0.08 4.11
C THR A 264 15.11 1.34 3.66
N ASP A 265 13.78 1.33 3.80
CA ASP A 265 12.87 2.26 3.14
C ASP A 265 12.40 3.42 4.03
N GLU A 266 12.94 3.58 5.24
CA GLU A 266 12.50 4.67 6.12
C GLU A 266 12.74 6.08 5.58
N TYR A 267 13.61 6.22 4.57
CA TYR A 267 13.85 7.48 3.86
C TYR A 267 13.34 7.47 2.42
N ASP A 268 12.75 6.35 1.97
CA ASP A 268 12.21 6.17 0.65
C ASP A 268 10.73 6.58 0.65
N GLU A 269 10.51 7.90 0.61
CA GLU A 269 9.19 8.52 0.81
C GLU A 269 8.15 7.95 -0.15
N HIS A 270 8.53 7.66 -1.40
CA HIS A 270 7.64 7.08 -2.39
C HIS A 270 7.19 5.67 -1.99
N VAL A 271 8.10 4.83 -1.47
CA VAL A 271 7.76 3.49 -0.97
C VAL A 271 6.78 3.61 0.21
N VAL A 272 7.08 4.47 1.17
CA VAL A 272 6.22 4.68 2.35
C VAL A 272 4.82 5.15 1.96
N ILE A 273 4.71 6.06 0.99
CA ILE A 273 3.42 6.58 0.49
C ILE A 273 2.70 5.55 -0.37
N HIS A 274 3.43 4.77 -1.18
CA HIS A 274 2.85 3.67 -1.98
C HIS A 274 2.11 2.68 -1.09
N GLU A 275 2.76 2.20 -0.03
CA GLU A 275 2.13 1.29 0.93
C GLU A 275 0.95 1.92 1.68
N TRP A 276 1.04 3.22 1.95
CA TRP A 276 -0.09 3.98 2.48
C TRP A 276 -1.22 4.14 1.43
N GLY A 277 -0.91 4.12 0.14
CA GLY A 277 -1.88 4.08 -0.96
C GLY A 277 -2.77 2.84 -0.89
N HIS A 278 -2.21 1.66 -0.64
CA HIS A 278 -3.01 0.44 -0.44
C HIS A 278 -3.90 0.51 0.82
N TYR A 279 -3.39 1.14 1.90
CA TYR A 279 -4.24 1.45 3.05
C TYR A 279 -5.38 2.41 2.67
N PHE A 280 -5.11 3.45 1.86
CA PHE A 280 -6.13 4.36 1.36
C PHE A 280 -7.21 3.62 0.58
N GLU A 281 -6.83 2.77 -0.38
CA GLU A 281 -7.78 1.97 -1.14
C GLU A 281 -8.65 1.08 -0.25
N ASP A 282 -8.06 0.35 0.69
CA ASP A 282 -8.79 -0.58 1.58
C ASP A 282 -9.70 0.14 2.59
N GLN A 283 -9.30 1.31 3.10
CA GLN A 283 -9.96 1.94 4.23
C GLN A 283 -10.81 3.16 3.88
N LEU A 284 -10.48 3.90 2.86
CA LEU A 284 -11.16 5.13 2.45
C LEU A 284 -11.89 4.97 1.11
N SER A 285 -11.52 3.96 0.33
CA SER A 285 -12.06 3.63 -0.97
C SER A 285 -12.53 2.17 -0.98
N ARG A 286 -12.14 1.44 -2.01
CA ARG A 286 -12.32 0.01 -2.18
C ARG A 286 -11.14 -0.59 -2.93
N SER A 287 -10.61 -1.69 -2.44
CA SER A 287 -9.63 -2.52 -3.14
C SER A 287 -10.17 -3.93 -3.34
N ASP A 288 -10.13 -4.43 -4.59
CA ASP A 288 -10.36 -5.83 -4.92
C ASP A 288 -9.06 -6.52 -5.35
N SER A 289 -7.91 -5.88 -5.11
CA SER A 289 -6.60 -6.42 -5.47
C SER A 289 -6.39 -7.80 -4.84
N ILE A 290 -5.84 -8.71 -5.62
CA ILE A 290 -5.50 -10.06 -5.18
C ILE A 290 -4.07 -10.18 -4.69
N GLY A 291 -3.29 -9.08 -4.80
CA GLY A 291 -1.88 -9.02 -4.41
C GLY A 291 -0.99 -9.96 -5.22
N GLY A 292 0.23 -10.13 -4.75
CA GLY A 292 1.22 -11.02 -5.33
C GLY A 292 2.32 -10.29 -6.10
N SER A 293 3.22 -11.05 -6.70
CA SER A 293 4.35 -10.54 -7.49
C SER A 293 3.88 -9.72 -8.68
N HIS A 294 4.52 -8.58 -8.93
CA HIS A 294 4.17 -7.67 -10.01
C HIS A 294 5.37 -6.88 -10.51
N GLY A 295 5.22 -6.20 -11.66
CA GLY A 295 6.23 -5.31 -12.21
C GLY A 295 5.72 -4.61 -13.47
N LEU A 296 6.34 -3.44 -13.78
CA LEU A 296 5.92 -2.54 -14.87
C LEU A 296 5.81 -3.20 -16.25
N ALA A 297 6.59 -4.24 -16.52
CA ALA A 297 6.57 -4.95 -17.80
C ALA A 297 5.60 -6.14 -17.81
N GLU A 298 4.91 -6.42 -16.72
CA GLU A 298 4.03 -7.57 -16.59
C GLU A 298 2.61 -7.28 -17.06
N ARG A 299 1.90 -8.33 -17.43
CA ARG A 299 0.47 -8.31 -17.70
C ARG A 299 -0.24 -8.92 -16.52
N LEU A 300 -0.76 -8.09 -15.66
CA LEU A 300 -1.33 -8.44 -14.37
C LEU A 300 -2.84 -8.68 -14.44
N ASP A 301 -3.38 -9.30 -13.40
CA ASP A 301 -4.81 -9.19 -13.11
C ASP A 301 -5.19 -7.70 -13.02
N PRO A 302 -6.27 -7.24 -13.65
CA PRO A 302 -6.58 -5.80 -13.72
C PRO A 302 -6.86 -5.14 -12.37
N ARG A 303 -7.24 -5.89 -11.35
CA ARG A 303 -7.41 -5.38 -9.98
C ARG A 303 -6.06 -5.07 -9.34
N LEU A 304 -5.08 -5.93 -9.59
CA LEU A 304 -3.70 -5.72 -9.15
C LEU A 304 -3.07 -4.56 -9.92
N ALA A 305 -3.24 -4.53 -11.25
CA ALA A 305 -2.72 -3.44 -12.07
C ALA A 305 -3.24 -2.04 -11.65
N LEU A 306 -4.52 -1.95 -11.20
CA LEU A 306 -5.06 -0.70 -10.67
C LEU A 306 -4.42 -0.37 -9.32
N GLY A 307 -4.39 -1.31 -8.37
CA GLY A 307 -3.89 -1.04 -7.01
C GLY A 307 -2.42 -0.62 -7.01
N GLU A 308 -1.57 -1.34 -7.74
CA GLU A 308 -0.14 -1.01 -7.83
C GLU A 308 0.12 0.30 -8.59
N GLY A 309 -0.57 0.47 -9.72
CA GLY A 309 -0.49 1.73 -10.47
C GLY A 309 -1.01 2.93 -9.68
N PHE A 310 -2.03 2.76 -8.84
CA PHE A 310 -2.52 3.80 -7.94
C PHE A 310 -1.50 4.11 -6.83
N GLY A 311 -0.90 3.10 -6.18
CA GLY A 311 0.15 3.30 -5.18
C GLY A 311 1.31 4.11 -5.72
N ASN A 312 1.80 3.75 -6.91
CA ASN A 312 2.86 4.47 -7.62
C ASN A 312 2.47 5.93 -7.93
N ALA A 313 1.31 6.14 -8.55
CA ALA A 313 0.82 7.47 -8.90
C ALA A 313 0.58 8.33 -7.65
N LEU A 314 -0.04 7.77 -6.60
CA LEU A 314 -0.30 8.48 -5.35
C LEU A 314 1.00 8.96 -4.72
N SER A 315 2.06 8.15 -4.75
CA SER A 315 3.35 8.54 -4.19
C SER A 315 3.90 9.78 -4.89
N GLY A 316 3.81 9.85 -6.21
CA GLY A 316 4.17 11.03 -6.99
C GLY A 316 3.27 12.24 -6.70
N MET A 317 1.95 12.02 -6.60
CA MET A 317 0.99 13.09 -6.27
C MET A 317 1.24 13.70 -4.88
N MET A 318 1.61 12.88 -3.90
CA MET A 318 1.82 13.34 -2.53
C MET A 318 3.18 14.01 -2.31
N THR A 319 4.20 13.62 -3.07
CA THR A 319 5.54 14.24 -3.04
C THR A 319 5.68 15.42 -3.99
N ASP A 320 4.79 15.55 -4.98
CA ASP A 320 4.93 16.48 -6.09
C ASP A 320 6.22 16.21 -6.92
N ASP A 321 6.59 14.92 -6.98
CA ASP A 321 7.76 14.40 -7.71
C ASP A 321 7.34 13.16 -8.52
N PRO A 322 7.42 13.18 -9.87
CA PRO A 322 7.06 12.04 -10.70
C PRO A 322 8.06 10.87 -10.60
N PHE A 323 9.19 11.06 -9.93
CA PHE A 323 10.22 10.04 -9.84
C PHE A 323 10.09 9.22 -8.56
N TYR A 324 9.29 8.16 -8.62
CA TYR A 324 9.30 7.13 -7.58
C TYR A 324 10.71 6.55 -7.42
N ARG A 325 11.29 6.62 -6.23
CA ARG A 325 12.64 6.15 -5.94
C ARG A 325 12.62 5.15 -4.80
N ASP A 326 13.52 4.18 -4.95
CA ASP A 326 13.76 3.14 -3.99
C ASP A 326 15.26 2.89 -3.89
N SER A 327 15.81 2.99 -2.69
CA SER A 327 17.24 2.86 -2.41
C SER A 327 17.57 1.48 -1.88
N LEU A 328 18.73 0.94 -2.28
CA LEU A 328 19.10 -0.43 -1.90
C LEU A 328 20.60 -0.65 -1.79
N GLY A 329 20.96 -1.79 -1.23
CA GLY A 329 22.31 -2.31 -1.19
C GLY A 329 23.21 -1.69 -0.11
N SER A 330 24.50 -1.83 -0.27
CA SER A 330 25.48 -1.40 0.73
C SER A 330 25.43 0.11 0.96
N ALA A 331 25.19 0.51 2.20
CA ALA A 331 25.02 1.91 2.61
C ALA A 331 23.89 2.62 1.88
N GLN A 332 22.91 1.89 1.31
CA GLN A 332 21.83 2.42 0.47
C GLN A 332 22.34 3.35 -0.63
N SER A 333 23.52 3.04 -1.19
CA SER A 333 24.22 3.93 -2.12
C SER A 333 23.80 3.78 -3.57
N GLN A 334 22.97 2.78 -3.85
CA GLN A 334 22.35 2.48 -5.14
C GLN A 334 20.84 2.54 -4.99
N GLY A 335 20.14 2.51 -6.10
CA GLY A 335 18.71 2.44 -6.16
C GLY A 335 18.24 2.46 -7.59
N PHE A 336 16.94 2.46 -7.77
CA PHE A 336 16.30 2.68 -9.05
C PHE A 336 15.25 3.80 -8.94
N PHE A 337 14.73 4.20 -10.08
CA PHE A 337 13.57 5.09 -10.12
C PHE A 337 12.61 4.67 -11.22
N ILE A 338 11.35 4.95 -11.00
CA ILE A 338 10.28 4.86 -11.98
C ILE A 338 9.79 6.28 -12.22
N ASN A 339 9.67 6.72 -13.49
CA ASN A 339 8.95 7.93 -13.78
C ASN A 339 7.47 7.60 -13.99
N VAL A 340 6.62 7.98 -13.01
CA VAL A 340 5.19 7.63 -13.02
C VAL A 340 4.40 8.38 -14.11
N GLU A 341 4.93 9.49 -14.61
CA GLU A 341 4.38 10.28 -15.71
C GLU A 341 4.69 9.68 -17.10
N ASN A 342 5.61 8.69 -17.15
CA ASN A 342 6.09 8.17 -18.42
C ASN A 342 5.02 7.36 -19.14
N ASN A 343 4.59 7.83 -20.29
CA ASN A 343 3.57 7.21 -21.14
C ASN A 343 4.10 6.12 -22.09
N ASN A 344 5.40 5.80 -22.08
CA ASN A 344 6.00 4.75 -22.91
C ASN A 344 6.17 3.45 -22.10
N ASN A 345 5.07 2.84 -21.71
CA ASN A 345 5.08 1.62 -20.93
C ASN A 345 5.31 0.38 -21.81
N GLU A 346 6.03 -0.59 -21.31
CA GLU A 346 6.10 -1.90 -21.94
C GLU A 346 4.79 -2.65 -21.67
N ASN A 347 4.19 -3.24 -22.71
CA ASN A 347 2.91 -3.96 -22.61
C ASN A 347 1.72 -3.08 -22.15
N GLU A 348 1.59 -1.89 -22.73
CA GLU A 348 0.48 -0.96 -22.46
C GLU A 348 -0.89 -1.64 -22.46
N GLY A 349 -1.72 -1.26 -21.49
CA GLY A 349 -3.10 -1.77 -21.41
C GLY A 349 -3.69 -1.74 -20.00
N TRP A 350 -4.94 -2.10 -19.92
CA TRP A 350 -5.78 -2.13 -18.72
C TRP A 350 -5.32 -3.18 -17.66
N TYR A 351 -4.37 -3.99 -18.00
CA TYR A 351 -3.73 -5.02 -17.21
C TYR A 351 -2.29 -4.65 -16.81
N ASN A 352 -1.87 -3.42 -17.03
CA ASN A 352 -0.50 -2.98 -16.77
C ASN A 352 -0.48 -1.83 -15.76
N GLU A 353 0.29 -1.99 -14.67
CA GLU A 353 0.40 -1.00 -13.61
C GLU A 353 1.03 0.31 -14.10
N GLY A 354 2.02 0.23 -15.02
CA GLY A 354 2.63 1.41 -15.62
C GLY A 354 1.63 2.24 -16.42
N SER A 355 0.71 1.59 -17.17
CA SER A 355 -0.36 2.29 -17.87
C SER A 355 -1.35 2.96 -16.90
N THR A 356 -1.65 2.31 -15.79
CA THR A 356 -2.55 2.85 -14.76
C THR A 356 -1.91 4.05 -14.05
N GLN A 357 -0.65 3.93 -13.62
CA GLN A 357 0.04 5.02 -12.93
C GLN A 357 0.15 6.27 -13.78
N SER A 358 0.50 6.14 -15.08
CA SER A 358 0.67 7.31 -15.95
C SER A 358 -0.68 8.01 -16.20
N ILE A 359 -1.78 7.26 -16.44
CA ILE A 359 -3.11 7.87 -16.58
C ILE A 359 -3.51 8.66 -15.34
N LEU A 360 -3.30 8.10 -14.15
CA LEU A 360 -3.66 8.75 -12.89
C LEU A 360 -2.81 9.98 -12.62
N TYR A 361 -1.51 9.91 -12.92
CA TYR A 361 -0.59 11.02 -12.70
C TYR A 361 -0.81 12.15 -13.70
N ASP A 362 -1.03 11.84 -14.99
CA ASP A 362 -1.37 12.83 -16.03
C ASP A 362 -2.70 13.56 -15.73
N ILE A 363 -3.67 12.90 -15.09
CA ILE A 363 -4.89 13.59 -14.63
C ILE A 363 -4.57 14.59 -13.51
N PHE A 364 -3.60 14.29 -12.67
CA PHE A 364 -3.27 15.08 -11.48
C PHE A 364 -2.42 16.30 -11.80
N ASP A 365 -1.34 16.11 -12.54
CA ASP A 365 -0.27 17.11 -12.65
C ASP A 365 -0.61 18.32 -13.52
N SER A 366 0.34 19.21 -13.72
CA SER A 366 0.17 20.44 -14.53
C SER A 366 1.10 20.50 -15.75
N ASP A 367 1.91 19.47 -15.95
CA ASP A 367 2.89 19.40 -17.01
C ASP A 367 2.29 18.71 -18.24
N ASN A 368 1.46 19.44 -18.99
CA ASN A 368 0.77 18.91 -20.16
C ASN A 368 1.77 18.56 -21.27
N ASP A 369 2.09 17.30 -21.41
CA ASP A 369 2.95 16.78 -22.48
C ASP A 369 2.26 15.67 -23.31
N GLY A 370 2.79 15.38 -24.51
CA GLY A 370 2.28 14.31 -25.37
C GLY A 370 0.75 14.29 -25.54
N PRO A 371 0.06 13.21 -25.10
CA PRO A 371 -1.39 13.11 -25.14
C PRO A 371 -2.08 13.85 -24.00
N ASP A 372 -1.34 14.22 -22.96
CA ASP A 372 -1.87 14.89 -21.79
C ASP A 372 -2.31 16.33 -22.11
N GLN A 373 -3.55 16.65 -21.81
CA GLN A 373 -4.18 17.96 -22.01
C GLN A 373 -5.09 18.32 -20.83
N ILE A 374 -4.82 17.71 -19.65
CA ILE A 374 -5.63 17.88 -18.44
C ILE A 374 -4.70 18.23 -17.27
N SER A 375 -5.23 18.93 -16.30
CA SER A 375 -4.56 19.30 -15.06
C SER A 375 -5.62 19.46 -13.98
N ALA A 376 -6.20 18.34 -13.54
CA ALA A 376 -7.35 18.35 -12.66
C ALA A 376 -6.96 18.38 -11.17
N GLY A 377 -5.73 17.98 -10.85
CA GLY A 377 -5.26 17.87 -9.47
C GLY A 377 -5.87 16.69 -8.72
N LEU A 378 -5.63 16.65 -7.41
CA LEU A 378 -6.00 15.52 -6.56
C LEU A 378 -7.52 15.35 -6.37
N ALA A 379 -8.27 16.46 -6.27
CA ALA A 379 -9.67 16.41 -5.84
C ALA A 379 -10.59 15.55 -6.72
N PRO A 380 -10.57 15.61 -8.06
CA PRO A 380 -11.41 14.75 -8.89
C PRO A 380 -11.06 13.27 -8.79
N ILE A 381 -9.77 12.93 -8.64
CA ILE A 381 -9.29 11.55 -8.44
C ILE A 381 -9.80 11.02 -7.11
N TYR A 382 -9.59 11.76 -6.02
CA TYR A 382 -10.08 11.44 -4.68
C TYR A 382 -11.60 11.23 -4.70
N ASN A 383 -12.35 12.16 -5.27
CA ASN A 383 -13.81 12.09 -5.33
C ASN A 383 -14.33 10.88 -6.12
N ALA A 384 -13.64 10.47 -7.19
CA ALA A 384 -14.00 9.28 -7.95
C ALA A 384 -13.78 8.01 -7.11
N LEU A 385 -12.60 7.87 -6.50
CA LEU A 385 -12.23 6.69 -5.71
C LEU A 385 -13.05 6.52 -4.42
N THR A 386 -13.48 7.63 -3.80
CA THR A 386 -14.24 7.60 -2.54
C THR A 386 -15.74 7.73 -2.73
N SER A 387 -16.23 7.79 -3.98
CA SER A 387 -17.66 7.91 -4.26
C SER A 387 -18.42 6.64 -3.82
N PRO A 388 -19.65 6.80 -3.32
CA PRO A 388 -20.50 5.65 -3.02
C PRO A 388 -20.77 4.74 -4.23
N THR A 389 -20.74 5.28 -5.46
CA THR A 389 -20.93 4.53 -6.71
C THR A 389 -19.75 3.62 -6.97
N TYR A 390 -18.52 4.13 -6.84
CA TYR A 390 -17.30 3.34 -6.98
C TYR A 390 -17.23 2.25 -5.92
N ILE A 391 -17.36 2.62 -4.64
CA ILE A 391 -17.28 1.69 -3.50
C ILE A 391 -18.36 0.61 -3.57
N GLY A 392 -19.59 0.98 -3.93
CA GLY A 392 -20.74 0.07 -4.01
C GLY A 392 -20.91 -0.64 -5.35
N SER A 393 -19.98 -0.51 -6.29
CA SER A 393 -20.08 -1.10 -7.64
C SER A 393 -20.20 -2.62 -7.60
N ASN A 394 -20.97 -3.18 -8.54
CA ASN A 394 -21.01 -4.62 -8.81
C ASN A 394 -19.96 -5.08 -9.83
N PHE A 395 -18.98 -4.23 -10.16
CA PHE A 395 -17.80 -4.57 -10.95
C PHE A 395 -16.57 -4.49 -10.05
N PHE A 396 -15.53 -5.24 -10.38
CA PHE A 396 -14.27 -5.16 -9.67
C PHE A 396 -13.57 -3.81 -9.90
N THR A 397 -12.75 -3.41 -8.91
CA THR A 397 -11.90 -2.22 -8.99
C THR A 397 -10.82 -2.45 -10.04
N THR A 398 -11.01 -1.84 -11.20
CA THR A 398 -10.12 -1.85 -12.35
C THR A 398 -10.03 -0.44 -12.92
N ILE A 399 -9.08 -0.19 -13.81
CA ILE A 399 -8.98 1.12 -14.48
C ILE A 399 -10.29 1.49 -15.20
N PHE A 400 -11.05 0.52 -15.69
CA PHE A 400 -12.35 0.79 -16.33
C PHE A 400 -13.38 1.35 -15.35
N LEU A 401 -13.47 0.79 -14.14
CA LEU A 401 -14.39 1.31 -13.12
C LEU A 401 -13.98 2.72 -12.69
N PHE A 402 -12.67 2.96 -12.50
CA PHE A 402 -12.16 4.29 -12.17
C PHE A 402 -12.50 5.31 -13.27
N LEU A 403 -12.22 5.00 -14.53
CA LEU A 403 -12.48 5.91 -15.66
C LEU A 403 -13.97 6.18 -15.84
N ASP A 404 -14.84 5.18 -15.63
CA ASP A 404 -16.29 5.32 -15.70
C ASP A 404 -16.81 6.30 -14.65
N GLU A 405 -16.38 6.14 -13.40
CA GLU A 405 -16.78 7.01 -12.31
C GLU A 405 -16.18 8.41 -12.43
N TYR A 406 -14.88 8.51 -12.79
CA TYR A 406 -14.24 9.80 -13.02
C TYR A 406 -14.96 10.61 -14.11
N ASN A 407 -15.20 9.99 -15.27
CA ASN A 407 -15.85 10.62 -16.41
C ASN A 407 -17.31 11.02 -16.10
N SER A 408 -18.02 10.22 -15.28
CA SER A 408 -19.38 10.53 -14.84
C SER A 408 -19.43 11.78 -13.95
N ASN A 409 -18.43 11.96 -13.12
CA ASN A 409 -18.33 13.08 -12.19
C ASN A 409 -17.73 14.34 -12.84
N ASN A 410 -16.92 14.18 -13.90
CA ASN A 410 -16.16 15.25 -14.57
C ASN A 410 -16.44 15.24 -16.10
N PRO A 411 -17.66 15.57 -16.55
CA PRO A 411 -18.04 15.44 -17.96
C PRO A 411 -17.26 16.34 -18.92
N ASP A 412 -16.65 17.41 -18.43
CA ASP A 412 -15.82 18.33 -19.24
C ASP A 412 -14.44 17.72 -19.55
N ASP A 413 -13.95 16.78 -18.73
CA ASP A 413 -12.63 16.15 -18.85
C ASP A 413 -12.64 14.89 -19.73
N VAL A 414 -13.81 14.34 -20.03
CA VAL A 414 -13.99 13.05 -20.73
C VAL A 414 -13.13 12.89 -21.98
N GLN A 415 -12.99 13.95 -22.78
CA GLN A 415 -12.21 13.89 -24.02
C GLN A 415 -10.70 13.74 -23.73
N ALA A 416 -10.20 14.48 -22.75
CA ALA A 416 -8.79 14.45 -22.37
C ALA A 416 -8.44 13.10 -21.71
N VAL A 417 -9.24 12.66 -20.75
CA VAL A 417 -9.04 11.38 -20.05
C VAL A 417 -9.10 10.19 -21.01
N ASN A 418 -10.07 10.20 -21.95
CA ASN A 418 -10.11 9.16 -22.98
C ASN A 418 -8.89 9.20 -23.92
N ALA A 419 -8.28 10.37 -24.15
CA ALA A 419 -7.05 10.45 -24.93
C ALA A 419 -5.87 9.80 -24.19
N LEU A 420 -5.74 10.01 -22.87
CA LEU A 420 -4.77 9.34 -22.03
C LEU A 420 -4.96 7.82 -22.04
N ALA A 421 -6.18 7.34 -21.81
CA ALA A 421 -6.51 5.91 -21.86
C ALA A 421 -6.15 5.29 -23.22
N ASN A 422 -6.51 5.96 -24.33
CA ASN A 422 -6.17 5.49 -25.67
C ASN A 422 -4.66 5.46 -25.93
N ALA A 423 -3.91 6.42 -25.39
CA ALA A 423 -2.44 6.42 -25.48
C ALA A 423 -1.83 5.21 -24.79
N GLN A 424 -2.48 4.70 -23.74
CA GLN A 424 -2.13 3.45 -23.06
C GLN A 424 -2.85 2.22 -23.63
N SER A 425 -3.30 2.28 -24.89
CA SER A 425 -3.96 1.16 -25.57
C SER A 425 -5.21 0.63 -24.85
N ILE A 426 -5.93 1.52 -24.14
CA ILE A 426 -7.19 1.24 -23.43
C ILE A 426 -8.32 1.94 -24.17
N SER A 427 -9.26 1.17 -24.73
CA SER A 427 -10.36 1.68 -25.56
C SER A 427 -11.76 1.31 -25.03
N GLY A 428 -11.83 0.41 -24.07
CA GLY A 428 -13.09 -0.06 -23.45
C GLY A 428 -13.78 1.06 -22.69
N THR A 429 -15.12 0.98 -22.60
CA THR A 429 -15.95 1.99 -21.95
C THR A 429 -16.83 1.40 -20.86
N GLY A 430 -17.23 2.25 -19.91
CA GLY A 430 -18.01 1.82 -18.75
C GLY A 430 -17.23 0.88 -17.83
N ALA A 431 -17.74 0.63 -16.65
CA ALA A 431 -17.11 -0.20 -15.63
C ALA A 431 -16.78 -1.64 -16.07
N ALA A 432 -17.44 -2.12 -17.11
CA ALA A 432 -17.22 -3.46 -17.69
C ALA A 432 -16.18 -3.49 -18.83
N GLY A 433 -15.60 -2.35 -19.23
CA GLY A 433 -14.66 -2.28 -20.35
C GLY A 433 -15.27 -2.69 -21.68
N ILE A 434 -16.52 -2.29 -21.95
CA ILE A 434 -17.26 -2.69 -23.15
C ILE A 434 -16.55 -2.17 -24.40
N GLY A 435 -16.33 -3.07 -25.36
CA GLY A 435 -15.69 -2.72 -26.64
C GLY A 435 -14.17 -2.70 -26.59
N GLU A 436 -13.55 -3.10 -25.47
CA GLU A 436 -12.10 -3.25 -25.39
C GLU A 436 -11.59 -4.28 -26.42
N THR A 437 -10.45 -3.97 -27.04
CA THR A 437 -9.87 -4.82 -28.10
C THR A 437 -8.44 -5.27 -27.78
N ASN A 438 -7.76 -4.61 -26.84
CA ASN A 438 -6.45 -5.00 -26.39
C ASN A 438 -6.55 -6.18 -25.43
N ASN A 439 -6.30 -7.38 -25.90
CA ASN A 439 -6.41 -8.61 -25.10
C ASN A 439 -5.10 -9.04 -24.40
N GLY A 440 -4.06 -8.21 -24.40
CA GLY A 440 -2.79 -8.53 -23.78
C GLY A 440 -2.11 -9.80 -24.30
N THR A 441 -2.37 -10.17 -25.56
CA THR A 441 -1.93 -11.43 -26.20
C THR A 441 -2.62 -12.71 -25.65
N VAL A 442 -3.64 -12.55 -24.79
CA VAL A 442 -4.46 -13.66 -24.28
C VAL A 442 -5.83 -13.60 -24.94
N SER A 443 -6.11 -14.52 -25.85
CA SER A 443 -7.36 -14.50 -26.65
C SER A 443 -8.62 -14.64 -25.80
N THR A 444 -8.53 -15.16 -24.60
CA THR A 444 -9.61 -15.40 -23.64
C THR A 444 -9.75 -14.32 -22.58
N ALA A 445 -8.88 -13.30 -22.57
CA ALA A 445 -8.97 -12.18 -21.63
C ALA A 445 -10.14 -11.22 -21.91
N LEU A 446 -10.71 -11.30 -23.12
CA LEU A 446 -11.86 -10.48 -23.50
C LEU A 446 -13.03 -11.36 -23.95
N PRO A 447 -14.29 -10.95 -23.64
CA PRO A 447 -14.64 -9.75 -22.88
C PRO A 447 -14.18 -9.85 -21.43
N LEU A 448 -13.88 -8.71 -20.79
CA LEU A 448 -13.42 -8.69 -19.38
C LEU A 448 -14.40 -9.40 -18.45
N TYR A 449 -15.71 -9.23 -18.70
CA TYR A 449 -16.77 -9.93 -17.98
C TYR A 449 -17.57 -10.82 -18.93
N ASN A 450 -17.53 -12.12 -18.72
CA ASN A 450 -18.38 -13.08 -19.38
C ASN A 450 -19.80 -13.05 -18.77
N THR A 451 -20.84 -13.31 -19.53
CA THR A 451 -22.22 -13.29 -19.03
C THR A 451 -22.78 -14.70 -18.92
N ALA A 452 -23.18 -15.11 -17.72
CA ALA A 452 -23.94 -16.33 -17.49
C ALA A 452 -25.41 -16.02 -17.21
N THR A 453 -26.29 -17.01 -17.44
CA THR A 453 -27.74 -16.90 -17.16
C THR A 453 -28.16 -18.02 -16.22
N VAL A 454 -28.89 -17.69 -15.16
CA VAL A 454 -29.46 -18.70 -14.24
C VAL A 454 -30.41 -19.60 -14.99
N ASN A 455 -30.24 -20.92 -14.89
CA ASN A 455 -30.93 -21.95 -15.66
C ASN A 455 -30.75 -21.83 -17.20
N GLY A 456 -29.71 -21.09 -17.65
CA GLY A 456 -29.32 -20.99 -19.05
C GLY A 456 -28.41 -22.15 -19.49
N GLY A 457 -27.88 -22.03 -20.71
CA GLY A 457 -26.84 -22.93 -21.20
C GLY A 457 -25.50 -22.69 -20.50
N ALA A 458 -24.61 -23.68 -20.55
CA ALA A 458 -23.24 -23.53 -20.09
C ALA A 458 -22.51 -22.44 -20.91
N ILE A 459 -21.67 -21.67 -20.25
CA ILE A 459 -20.68 -20.82 -20.92
C ILE A 459 -19.30 -21.49 -20.84
N GLU A 460 -18.48 -21.26 -21.83
CA GLU A 460 -17.08 -21.69 -21.84
C GLU A 460 -16.20 -20.55 -21.32
N ILE A 461 -15.34 -20.85 -20.37
CA ILE A 461 -14.31 -19.96 -19.83
C ILE A 461 -12.98 -20.68 -19.82
N CYS A 462 -11.87 -19.97 -20.01
CA CYS A 462 -10.55 -20.59 -20.01
C CYS A 462 -9.59 -19.84 -19.10
N SER A 463 -8.96 -20.55 -18.17
CA SER A 463 -7.80 -20.12 -17.41
C SER A 463 -6.53 -20.47 -18.19
N VAL A 464 -5.62 -19.53 -18.33
CA VAL A 464 -4.35 -19.72 -19.05
C VAL A 464 -3.19 -19.06 -18.29
N SER A 465 -2.05 -19.75 -18.26
CA SER A 465 -0.84 -19.34 -17.56
C SER A 465 0.20 -18.65 -18.47
N THR A 466 -0.22 -18.16 -19.64
CA THR A 466 0.67 -17.60 -20.66
C THR A 466 1.54 -16.46 -20.16
N ASN A 467 1.03 -15.65 -19.24
CA ASN A 467 1.74 -14.47 -18.70
C ASN A 467 2.42 -14.73 -17.35
N GLY A 468 2.26 -15.88 -16.75
CA GLY A 468 2.95 -16.21 -15.49
C GLY A 468 2.03 -16.80 -14.42
N ASP A 469 2.14 -16.29 -13.21
CA ASP A 469 1.46 -16.80 -12.03
C ASP A 469 -0.04 -16.47 -11.96
N THR A 470 -0.71 -16.89 -10.89
CA THR A 470 -2.17 -16.78 -10.71
C THR A 470 -2.69 -15.35 -10.61
N ASN A 471 -1.82 -14.37 -10.42
CA ASN A 471 -2.11 -12.93 -10.41
C ASN A 471 -1.81 -12.21 -11.73
N ASN A 472 -1.42 -12.98 -12.77
CA ASN A 472 -1.21 -12.43 -14.10
C ASN A 472 -2.46 -12.58 -14.99
N LEU A 473 -2.52 -11.77 -16.04
CA LEU A 473 -3.60 -11.75 -17.00
C LEU A 473 -3.81 -13.13 -17.64
N GLY A 474 -5.03 -13.64 -17.59
CA GLY A 474 -5.46 -14.88 -18.23
C GLY A 474 -5.72 -16.03 -17.27
N ASN A 475 -5.17 -16.04 -16.06
CA ASN A 475 -5.50 -17.08 -15.08
C ASN A 475 -6.93 -16.94 -14.58
N ARG A 476 -7.36 -15.70 -14.25
CA ARG A 476 -8.69 -15.41 -13.73
C ARG A 476 -9.67 -14.98 -14.80
N VAL A 477 -10.91 -15.40 -14.64
CA VAL A 477 -12.01 -15.08 -15.55
C VAL A 477 -13.19 -14.56 -14.77
N TYR A 478 -13.67 -13.37 -15.13
CA TYR A 478 -14.80 -12.74 -14.45
C TYR A 478 -16.11 -13.07 -15.17
N ILE A 479 -17.12 -13.40 -14.36
CA ILE A 479 -18.46 -13.76 -14.86
C ILE A 479 -19.50 -12.90 -14.15
N ILE A 480 -20.37 -12.26 -14.90
CA ILE A 480 -21.54 -11.55 -14.37
C ILE A 480 -22.81 -12.36 -14.64
N PHE A 481 -23.75 -12.29 -13.71
CA PHE A 481 -25.07 -12.88 -13.87
C PHE A 481 -26.12 -12.17 -13.00
N ASP A 482 -27.38 -12.19 -13.45
CA ASP A 482 -28.48 -11.57 -12.71
C ASP A 482 -29.30 -12.61 -11.93
N VAL A 483 -29.53 -12.33 -10.66
CA VAL A 483 -30.44 -13.06 -9.79
C VAL A 483 -31.81 -12.40 -9.82
N LEU A 484 -32.76 -12.98 -10.53
CA LEU A 484 -34.14 -12.52 -10.54
C LEU A 484 -34.96 -13.05 -9.37
N ASN A 485 -34.63 -14.22 -8.91
CA ASN A 485 -35.31 -14.92 -7.82
C ASN A 485 -34.29 -15.39 -6.78
N PRO A 486 -34.22 -14.78 -5.60
CA PRO A 486 -33.34 -15.22 -4.52
C PRO A 486 -33.60 -16.65 -4.06
N GLY A 487 -32.60 -17.29 -3.46
CA GLY A 487 -32.65 -18.64 -2.94
C GLY A 487 -31.39 -19.44 -3.26
N SER A 488 -31.45 -20.75 -3.06
CA SER A 488 -30.33 -21.65 -3.31
C SER A 488 -30.09 -21.79 -4.82
N HIS A 489 -28.85 -21.57 -5.23
CA HIS A 489 -28.34 -21.76 -6.59
C HIS A 489 -27.18 -22.74 -6.54
N THR A 490 -27.08 -23.61 -7.54
CA THR A 490 -25.94 -24.49 -7.73
C THR A 490 -25.10 -24.00 -8.89
N MET A 491 -23.83 -23.74 -8.63
CA MET A 491 -22.84 -23.33 -9.62
C MET A 491 -21.86 -24.48 -9.81
N THR A 492 -21.53 -24.78 -11.06
CA THR A 492 -20.59 -25.85 -11.41
C THR A 492 -19.63 -25.36 -12.48
N MET A 493 -18.34 -25.54 -12.23
CA MET A 493 -17.25 -25.34 -13.15
C MET A 493 -16.62 -26.71 -13.45
N SER A 494 -16.62 -27.15 -14.71
CA SER A 494 -16.14 -28.47 -15.09
C SER A 494 -15.21 -28.37 -16.29
N ARG A 495 -14.03 -28.98 -16.21
CA ARG A 495 -13.04 -28.97 -17.30
C ARG A 495 -13.58 -29.66 -18.56
N ILE A 496 -13.40 -29.02 -19.68
CA ILE A 496 -13.80 -29.53 -20.98
C ILE A 496 -12.63 -29.76 -21.92
N SER A 497 -11.50 -29.03 -21.73
CA SER A 497 -10.29 -29.19 -22.53
C SER A 497 -9.05 -28.71 -21.80
N GLY A 498 -7.86 -28.89 -22.38
CA GLY A 498 -6.58 -28.43 -21.83
C GLY A 498 -5.90 -29.45 -20.93
N THR A 499 -5.03 -28.99 -20.04
CA THR A 499 -4.25 -29.85 -19.15
C THR A 499 -5.13 -30.69 -18.23
N SER A 500 -4.65 -31.80 -17.74
CA SER A 500 -5.41 -32.66 -16.81
C SER A 500 -5.04 -32.48 -15.34
N ASN A 501 -3.97 -31.73 -15.07
CA ASN A 501 -3.63 -31.29 -13.72
C ASN A 501 -4.24 -29.92 -13.51
N THR A 502 -5.45 -29.88 -13.00
CA THR A 502 -6.25 -28.67 -12.81
C THR A 502 -6.97 -28.75 -11.48
N ASP A 503 -7.17 -27.61 -10.87
CA ASP A 503 -7.98 -27.42 -9.65
C ASP A 503 -8.84 -26.17 -9.82
N PRO A 504 -10.02 -26.32 -10.49
CA PRO A 504 -10.88 -25.19 -10.78
C PRO A 504 -11.58 -24.69 -9.52
N ASP A 505 -11.34 -23.45 -9.16
CA ASP A 505 -11.95 -22.76 -8.05
C ASP A 505 -12.77 -21.56 -8.52
N PHE A 506 -13.73 -21.14 -7.71
CA PHE A 506 -14.43 -19.88 -7.94
C PHE A 506 -14.96 -19.23 -6.66
N PHE A 507 -14.99 -17.91 -6.66
CA PHE A 507 -15.57 -17.09 -5.60
C PHE A 507 -16.77 -16.30 -6.13
N VAL A 508 -17.80 -16.14 -5.32
CA VAL A 508 -19.02 -15.41 -5.68
C VAL A 508 -19.09 -14.13 -4.88
N PHE A 509 -19.31 -13.01 -5.57
CA PHE A 509 -19.34 -11.67 -5.00
C PHE A 509 -20.69 -10.98 -5.22
N GLN A 510 -21.01 -10.09 -4.29
CA GLN A 510 -21.98 -9.03 -4.47
C GLN A 510 -21.38 -7.74 -3.90
N GLY A 511 -21.07 -6.78 -4.76
CA GLY A 511 -20.18 -5.67 -4.39
C GLY A 511 -18.75 -6.15 -4.18
N SER A 512 -18.06 -5.58 -3.18
CA SER A 512 -16.65 -5.90 -2.86
C SER A 512 -16.45 -7.21 -2.13
N GLU A 513 -17.46 -7.71 -1.42
CA GLU A 513 -17.25 -8.82 -0.49
C GLU A 513 -17.58 -10.17 -1.15
N PRO A 514 -16.63 -11.10 -1.15
CA PRO A 514 -16.92 -12.48 -1.50
C PRO A 514 -17.78 -13.09 -0.39
N PHE A 515 -18.94 -13.62 -0.73
CA PHE A 515 -19.83 -14.24 0.23
C PHE A 515 -19.96 -15.75 0.08
N ALA A 516 -19.38 -16.34 -0.96
CA ALA A 516 -19.30 -17.77 -1.15
C ALA A 516 -18.01 -18.17 -1.87
N PHE A 517 -17.47 -19.29 -1.43
CA PHE A 517 -16.21 -19.86 -1.93
C PHE A 517 -16.46 -21.30 -2.35
N ALA A 518 -16.00 -21.66 -3.52
CA ALA A 518 -15.89 -23.02 -4.02
C ALA A 518 -14.42 -23.30 -4.29
N GLN A 519 -13.79 -24.02 -3.38
CA GLN A 519 -12.34 -24.30 -3.39
C GLN A 519 -12.09 -25.67 -2.73
N SER A 520 -12.38 -26.71 -3.46
CA SER A 520 -12.11 -28.08 -3.02
C SER A 520 -10.99 -28.67 -3.87
N GLY A 521 -10.03 -29.36 -3.34
CA GLY A 521 -8.96 -29.96 -4.14
C GLY A 521 -9.48 -31.05 -5.11
N ASN A 522 -10.60 -30.81 -5.78
CA ASN A 522 -11.20 -31.74 -6.75
C ASN A 522 -10.69 -31.43 -8.16
N ASN A 523 -9.85 -32.29 -8.67
CA ASN A 523 -9.38 -32.19 -10.04
C ASN A 523 -10.55 -32.18 -11.04
N ASN A 524 -10.46 -31.26 -11.99
CA ASN A 524 -11.33 -31.13 -13.16
C ASN A 524 -12.77 -30.63 -12.92
N SER A 525 -13.25 -30.49 -11.69
CA SER A 525 -14.60 -29.97 -11.46
C SER A 525 -14.76 -29.41 -10.07
N GLU A 526 -15.37 -28.26 -9.97
CA GLU A 526 -15.79 -27.61 -8.72
C GLU A 526 -17.29 -27.33 -8.72
N THR A 527 -17.96 -27.54 -7.59
CA THR A 527 -19.41 -27.30 -7.45
C THR A 527 -19.75 -26.74 -6.07
N ALA A 528 -20.48 -25.66 -6.04
CA ALA A 528 -20.99 -25.06 -4.81
C ALA A 528 -22.51 -24.80 -4.87
N SER A 529 -23.18 -25.00 -3.73
CA SER A 529 -24.55 -24.53 -3.52
C SER A 529 -24.51 -23.23 -2.72
N VAL A 530 -24.91 -22.13 -3.36
CA VAL A 530 -24.84 -20.78 -2.81
C VAL A 530 -26.26 -20.24 -2.57
N ASN A 531 -26.53 -19.73 -1.38
CA ASN A 531 -27.81 -19.09 -1.08
C ASN A 531 -27.74 -17.59 -1.40
N LEU A 532 -28.16 -17.21 -2.60
CA LEU A 532 -28.20 -15.82 -3.04
C LEU A 532 -29.44 -15.14 -2.45
N THR A 533 -29.24 -14.18 -1.56
CA THR A 533 -30.34 -13.55 -0.80
C THR A 533 -30.92 -12.32 -1.45
N ASN A 534 -30.17 -11.72 -2.37
CA ASN A 534 -30.55 -10.48 -3.04
C ASN A 534 -30.80 -10.69 -4.53
N THR A 535 -31.65 -9.86 -5.11
CA THR A 535 -31.83 -9.74 -6.56
C THR A 535 -30.75 -8.83 -7.15
N GLY A 536 -30.56 -8.89 -8.47
CA GLY A 536 -29.64 -8.05 -9.22
C GLY A 536 -28.35 -8.75 -9.62
N GLN A 537 -27.38 -7.97 -10.06
CA GLN A 537 -26.12 -8.46 -10.60
C GLN A 537 -25.22 -9.01 -9.51
N HIS A 538 -24.59 -10.14 -9.81
CA HIS A 538 -23.55 -10.79 -9.01
C HIS A 538 -22.33 -11.05 -9.88
N LEU A 539 -21.17 -11.19 -9.26
CA LEU A 539 -19.91 -11.53 -9.90
C LEU A 539 -19.43 -12.90 -9.47
N VAL A 540 -18.69 -13.55 -10.35
CA VAL A 540 -17.86 -14.72 -10.07
C VAL A 540 -16.45 -14.41 -10.54
N ASP A 541 -15.46 -14.69 -9.69
CA ASP A 541 -14.05 -14.79 -10.01
C ASP A 541 -13.72 -16.28 -10.11
N ALA A 542 -13.51 -16.79 -11.31
CA ALA A 542 -13.21 -18.20 -11.59
C ALA A 542 -11.77 -18.36 -12.07
N PHE A 543 -11.04 -19.35 -11.55
CA PHE A 543 -9.64 -19.56 -11.85
C PHE A 543 -9.24 -21.03 -11.72
N ASP A 544 -8.04 -21.37 -12.18
CA ASP A 544 -7.39 -22.65 -11.91
C ASP A 544 -6.31 -22.45 -10.84
N PHE A 545 -6.49 -23.06 -9.67
CA PHE A 545 -5.54 -22.95 -8.55
C PHE A 545 -4.16 -23.53 -8.88
N GLU A 546 -4.10 -24.59 -9.71
CA GLU A 546 -2.86 -25.19 -10.20
C GLU A 546 -2.22 -24.38 -11.36
N ASN A 547 -2.79 -23.23 -11.70
CA ASN A 547 -2.32 -22.37 -12.80
C ASN A 547 -2.18 -23.13 -14.13
N GLY A 548 -3.12 -24.00 -14.43
CA GLY A 548 -3.12 -24.85 -15.62
C GLY A 548 -3.78 -24.20 -16.83
N ASP A 549 -3.28 -24.50 -18.04
CA ASP A 549 -3.95 -24.08 -19.27
C ASP A 549 -5.14 -25.00 -19.56
N ALA A 550 -6.34 -24.58 -19.16
CA ALA A 550 -7.55 -25.37 -19.32
C ALA A 550 -8.80 -24.51 -19.56
N CYS A 551 -9.76 -25.09 -20.31
CA CYS A 551 -11.07 -24.49 -20.46
C CYS A 551 -12.13 -25.27 -19.69
N TYR A 552 -13.13 -24.56 -19.23
CA TYR A 552 -14.19 -25.05 -18.35
C TYR A 552 -15.56 -24.68 -18.87
N SER A 553 -16.50 -25.55 -18.64
CA SER A 553 -17.92 -25.28 -18.75
C SER A 553 -18.41 -24.74 -17.41
N PHE A 554 -18.97 -23.54 -17.39
CA PHE A 554 -19.56 -22.93 -16.19
C PHE A 554 -21.07 -22.85 -16.32
N THR A 555 -21.80 -23.28 -15.28
CA THR A 555 -23.27 -23.28 -15.23
C THR A 555 -23.78 -22.77 -13.92
N ILE A 556 -24.98 -22.14 -13.96
CA ILE A 556 -25.73 -21.71 -12.77
C ILE A 556 -27.15 -22.26 -12.88
N THR A 557 -27.55 -23.07 -11.91
CA THR A 557 -28.92 -23.64 -11.83
C THR A 557 -29.58 -23.27 -10.50
N ARG A 558 -30.95 -23.20 -10.52
CA ARG A 558 -31.76 -22.92 -9.34
C ARG A 558 -32.82 -24.02 -9.16
#